data_92ae0c6063b8eac37fa1b4ddac9efb06
#
_entry.id   92ae0c6063b8eac37fa1b4ddac9efb06
#
_cell.length_a   1.000
_cell.length_b   1.000
_cell.length_c   1.000
_cell.angle_alpha   90.00
_cell.angle_beta   90.00
_cell.angle_gamma   90.00
#
_symmetry.space_group_name_H-M   'P 1'
#
loop_
_entity.id
_entity.type
_entity.pdbx_description
1 polymer ?
#
loop_
_entity_poly.entity_id
_entity_poly.type
_entity_poly.pdbx_seq_one_letter_code
_entity_poly.pdbx_strand_id
1 'polypeptide(L)'
;MKWRFVEPQDYEWVIAASKDHHKESDWSEVEYNDVKAKRYFDVAIKDPNYFAILVEKGDKRIGFMAGRILEYSYSYETFAKELELYVDPKHRNGMAGIFMMKKFMDWAKIRGVREVLFEPRLSDNAVKKFDAMAKRLGMEHFANAYRRRFV
;
A
#
# COMPACT_ATOMS: atom_id res chain seq x y z
N MET A 1 -9.77 9.21 -13.95
CA MET A 1 -8.72 8.52 -13.19
C MET A 1 -8.59 7.14 -13.77
N LYS A 2 -7.41 6.78 -14.22
CA LYS A 2 -7.07 5.45 -14.77
C LYS A 2 -6.19 4.70 -13.78
N TRP A 3 -6.20 3.39 -13.86
CA TRP A 3 -5.32 2.55 -13.07
C TRP A 3 -4.78 1.40 -13.93
N ARG A 4 -3.61 0.90 -13.56
CA ARG A 4 -3.02 -0.29 -14.16
C ARG A 4 -2.00 -0.91 -13.21
N PHE A 5 -1.61 -2.14 -13.47
CA PHE A 5 -0.48 -2.74 -12.75
C PHE A 5 0.82 -2.03 -13.09
N VAL A 6 1.74 -2.05 -12.12
CA VAL A 6 3.10 -1.54 -12.29
C VAL A 6 3.85 -2.39 -13.32
N GLU A 7 4.59 -1.73 -14.19
CA GLU A 7 5.46 -2.35 -15.19
C GLU A 7 6.89 -1.85 -15.02
N PRO A 8 7.91 -2.50 -15.62
CA PRO A 8 9.32 -2.11 -15.43
C PRO A 8 9.63 -0.65 -15.74
N GLN A 9 8.98 -0.05 -16.73
CA GLN A 9 9.14 1.37 -17.06
C GLN A 9 8.64 2.34 -15.97
N ASP A 10 7.93 1.85 -14.97
CA ASP A 10 7.42 2.65 -13.86
C ASP A 10 8.35 2.69 -12.66
N TYR A 11 9.38 1.82 -12.61
CA TYR A 11 10.20 1.62 -11.42
C TYR A 11 10.86 2.88 -10.90
N GLU A 12 11.37 3.73 -11.77
CA GLU A 12 11.95 5.00 -11.33
C GLU A 12 10.95 5.83 -10.54
N TRP A 13 9.74 5.95 -11.05
CA TRP A 13 8.69 6.73 -10.40
C TRP A 13 8.18 6.08 -9.11
N VAL A 14 7.88 4.78 -9.11
CA VAL A 14 7.34 4.10 -7.92
C VAL A 14 8.35 4.03 -6.79
N ILE A 15 9.65 3.87 -7.09
CA ILE A 15 10.71 3.86 -6.08
C ILE A 15 10.89 5.26 -5.49
N ALA A 16 10.84 6.31 -6.30
CA ALA A 16 10.88 7.68 -5.81
C ALA A 16 9.67 8.00 -4.92
N ALA A 17 8.47 7.60 -5.32
CA ALA A 17 7.24 7.76 -4.56
C ALA A 17 7.26 6.95 -3.24
N SER A 18 7.75 5.71 -3.27
CA SER A 18 7.97 4.87 -2.08
C SER A 18 8.97 5.52 -1.11
N LYS A 19 10.04 6.09 -1.62
CA LYS A 19 11.03 6.82 -0.81
C LYS A 19 10.41 8.06 -0.14
N ASP A 20 9.55 8.81 -0.84
CA ASP A 20 8.82 9.93 -0.28
C ASP A 20 7.80 9.48 0.78
N HIS A 21 7.09 8.40 0.52
CA HIS A 21 6.21 7.77 1.50
C HIS A 21 6.96 7.35 2.77
N HIS A 22 8.14 6.73 2.60
CA HIS A 22 9.01 6.33 3.71
C HIS A 22 9.43 7.51 4.60
N LYS A 23 9.80 8.65 4.00
CA LYS A 23 10.16 9.87 4.74
C LYS A 23 9.02 10.42 5.59
N GLU A 24 7.78 10.23 5.17
CA GLU A 24 6.58 10.67 5.87
C GLU A 24 6.10 9.66 6.93
N SER A 25 6.66 8.45 6.95
CA SER A 25 6.23 7.36 7.83
C SER A 25 6.88 7.42 9.21
N ASP A 26 6.30 6.68 10.16
CA ASP A 26 6.87 6.43 11.48
C ASP A 26 8.24 5.73 11.44
N TRP A 27 8.63 5.19 10.30
CA TRP A 27 9.89 4.49 10.07
C TRP A 27 10.90 5.28 9.26
N SER A 28 10.75 6.60 9.20
CA SER A 28 11.64 7.49 8.44
C SER A 28 13.13 7.40 8.85
N GLU A 29 13.41 6.97 10.08
CA GLU A 29 14.77 6.75 10.60
C GLU A 29 15.40 5.42 10.12
N VAL A 30 14.59 4.49 9.60
CA VAL A 30 15.10 3.24 9.03
C VAL A 30 15.67 3.53 7.65
N GLU A 31 16.87 3.02 7.36
CA GLU A 31 17.49 3.22 6.06
C GLU A 31 16.64 2.66 4.92
N TYR A 32 16.36 3.50 3.92
CA TYR A 32 15.68 3.09 2.70
C TYR A 32 16.69 2.51 1.70
N ASN A 33 16.41 1.33 1.17
CA ASN A 33 17.26 0.66 0.21
C ASN A 33 16.56 0.49 -1.15
N ASP A 34 17.03 1.23 -2.15
CA ASP A 34 16.45 1.26 -3.49
C ASP A 34 16.50 -0.13 -4.17
N VAL A 35 17.55 -0.90 -3.95
CA VAL A 35 17.71 -2.25 -4.53
C VAL A 35 16.67 -3.20 -3.95
N LYS A 36 16.44 -3.12 -2.64
CA LYS A 36 15.42 -3.93 -1.97
C LYS A 36 14.01 -3.55 -2.43
N ALA A 37 13.73 -2.26 -2.57
CA ALA A 37 12.46 -1.77 -3.11
C ALA A 37 12.23 -2.27 -4.55
N LYS A 38 13.25 -2.20 -5.41
CA LYS A 38 13.17 -2.73 -6.78
C LYS A 38 12.85 -4.22 -6.81
N ARG A 39 13.45 -5.02 -5.93
CA ARG A 39 13.17 -6.47 -5.83
C ARG A 39 11.70 -6.76 -5.54
N TYR A 40 11.05 -5.95 -4.71
CA TYR A 40 9.62 -6.10 -4.47
C TYR A 40 8.83 -5.98 -5.78
N PHE A 41 9.09 -4.96 -6.57
CA PHE A 41 8.40 -4.75 -7.84
C PHE A 41 8.76 -5.83 -8.89
N ASP A 42 10.01 -6.30 -8.92
CA ASP A 42 10.41 -7.43 -9.78
C ASP A 42 9.60 -8.71 -9.46
N VAL A 43 9.31 -8.96 -8.19
CA VAL A 43 8.46 -10.07 -7.77
C VAL A 43 6.99 -9.77 -8.10
N ALA A 44 6.53 -8.57 -7.80
CA ALA A 44 5.12 -8.18 -7.93
C ALA A 44 4.59 -8.28 -9.38
N ILE A 45 5.43 -8.07 -10.38
CA ILE A 45 5.02 -8.21 -11.79
C ILE A 45 4.94 -9.66 -12.26
N LYS A 46 5.46 -10.63 -11.50
CA LYS A 46 5.54 -12.05 -11.89
C LYS A 46 4.70 -12.95 -11.01
N ASP A 47 4.58 -12.62 -9.72
CA ASP A 47 3.89 -13.45 -8.73
C ASP A 47 2.46 -12.93 -8.50
N PRO A 48 1.45 -13.76 -8.79
CA PRO A 48 0.05 -13.37 -8.63
C PRO A 48 -0.38 -13.13 -7.18
N ASN A 49 0.43 -13.49 -6.18
CA ASN A 49 0.19 -13.20 -4.77
C ASN A 49 0.72 -11.83 -4.33
N TYR A 50 1.29 -11.07 -5.26
CA TYR A 50 1.72 -9.70 -5.05
C TYR A 50 0.85 -8.72 -5.82
N PHE A 51 0.66 -7.55 -5.25
CA PHE A 51 -0.14 -6.48 -5.81
C PHE A 51 0.67 -5.21 -5.90
N ALA A 52 0.73 -4.61 -7.07
CA ALA A 52 1.30 -3.29 -7.27
C ALA A 52 0.57 -2.58 -8.42
N ILE A 53 -0.11 -1.49 -8.12
CA ILE A 53 -0.83 -0.68 -9.09
C ILE A 53 -0.41 0.77 -9.07
N LEU A 54 -0.59 1.42 -10.19
CA LEU A 54 -0.50 2.86 -10.38
C LEU A 54 -1.87 3.46 -10.65
N VAL A 55 -2.05 4.69 -10.20
CA VAL A 55 -3.19 5.54 -10.56
C VAL A 55 -2.69 6.77 -11.29
N GLU A 56 -3.36 7.09 -12.39
CA GLU A 56 -3.01 8.17 -13.29
C GLU A 56 -4.19 9.14 -13.48
N LYS A 57 -3.87 10.43 -13.59
CA LYS A 57 -4.80 11.48 -13.98
C LYS A 57 -4.23 12.20 -15.21
N GLY A 58 -4.88 12.00 -16.38
CA GLY A 58 -4.24 12.33 -17.64
C GLY A 58 -2.96 11.49 -17.81
N ASP A 59 -1.88 12.13 -18.17
CA ASP A 59 -0.56 11.48 -18.37
C ASP A 59 0.33 11.49 -17.11
N LYS A 60 -0.23 11.91 -15.96
CA LYS A 60 0.51 12.02 -14.70
C LYS A 60 0.20 10.86 -13.77
N ARG A 61 1.24 10.19 -13.28
CA ARG A 61 1.13 9.27 -12.16
C ARG A 61 0.87 10.07 -10.89
N ILE A 62 -0.19 9.72 -10.15
CA ILE A 62 -0.62 10.46 -8.96
C ILE A 62 -0.63 9.63 -7.69
N GLY A 63 -0.44 8.32 -7.81
CA GLY A 63 -0.38 7.44 -6.65
C GLY A 63 -0.03 6.01 -7.03
N PHE A 64 0.38 5.24 -6.05
CA PHE A 64 0.56 3.80 -6.17
C PHE A 64 0.16 3.09 -4.89
N MET A 65 -0.12 1.81 -5.01
CA MET A 65 -0.39 0.94 -3.89
C MET A 65 0.30 -0.40 -4.10
N ALA A 66 0.91 -0.91 -3.03
CA ALA A 66 1.57 -2.21 -3.00
C ALA A 66 1.03 -3.05 -1.84
N GLY A 67 0.95 -4.37 -2.06
CA GLY A 67 0.51 -5.32 -1.07
C GLY A 67 0.81 -6.76 -1.48
N ARG A 68 0.50 -7.70 -0.61
CA ARG A 68 0.71 -9.13 -0.88
C ARG A 68 -0.22 -10.02 -0.09
N ILE A 69 -0.34 -11.27 -0.53
CA ILE A 69 -1.05 -12.34 0.18
C ILE A 69 -0.06 -13.11 1.05
N LEU A 70 -0.50 -13.41 2.27
CA LEU A 70 0.24 -14.16 3.29
C LEU A 70 -0.65 -15.27 3.85
N GLU A 71 -0.04 -16.35 4.32
CA GLU A 71 -0.71 -17.35 5.12
C GLU A 71 -0.75 -16.95 6.60
N TYR A 72 -1.80 -17.36 7.30
CA TYR A 72 -1.81 -17.30 8.77
C TYR A 72 -0.78 -18.27 9.36
N SER A 73 -0.19 -17.93 10.49
CA SER A 73 0.86 -18.73 11.11
C SER A 73 0.45 -20.18 11.44
N TYR A 74 -0.85 -20.42 11.60
CA TYR A 74 -1.40 -21.71 12.03
C TYR A 74 -2.38 -22.31 11.03
N SER A 75 -2.48 -21.76 9.82
CA SER A 75 -3.45 -22.19 8.83
C SER A 75 -2.91 -21.96 7.42
N TYR A 76 -3.36 -22.77 6.47
CA TYR A 76 -3.16 -22.51 5.04
C TYR A 76 -4.14 -21.48 4.46
N GLU A 77 -5.11 -21.03 5.26
CA GLU A 77 -5.92 -19.87 4.88
C GLU A 77 -5.05 -18.63 4.77
N THR A 78 -5.46 -17.70 3.91
CA THR A 78 -4.67 -16.53 3.56
C THR A 78 -5.37 -15.22 3.89
N PHE A 79 -4.58 -14.19 4.05
CA PHE A 79 -5.01 -12.81 4.13
C PHE A 79 -4.16 -11.92 3.23
N ALA A 80 -4.69 -10.81 2.80
CA ALA A 80 -3.93 -9.81 2.06
C ALA A 80 -3.52 -8.66 2.98
N LYS A 81 -2.28 -8.22 2.86
CA LYS A 81 -1.73 -7.12 3.65
C LYS A 81 -1.25 -6.01 2.73
N GLU A 82 -1.71 -4.80 3.02
CA GLU A 82 -1.15 -3.59 2.42
C GLU A 82 0.28 -3.38 2.93
N LEU A 83 1.17 -2.94 2.04
CA LEU A 83 2.55 -2.59 2.34
C LEU A 83 2.79 -1.09 2.19
N GLU A 84 2.24 -0.50 1.13
CA GLU A 84 2.36 0.92 0.85
C GLU A 84 1.11 1.44 0.16
N LEU A 85 0.66 2.61 0.58
CA LEU A 85 -0.39 3.39 -0.06
C LEU A 85 0.09 4.84 -0.15
N TYR A 86 0.46 5.28 -1.34
CA TYR A 86 0.96 6.62 -1.59
C TYR A 86 0.07 7.38 -2.57
N VAL A 87 -0.20 8.63 -2.23
CA VAL A 87 -0.82 9.61 -3.13
C VAL A 87 0.05 10.85 -3.14
N ASP A 88 0.36 11.36 -4.32
CA ASP A 88 1.07 12.63 -4.49
C ASP A 88 0.39 13.71 -3.66
N PRO A 89 1.14 14.49 -2.85
CA PRO A 89 0.57 15.50 -1.95
C PRO A 89 -0.45 16.45 -2.59
N LYS A 90 -0.23 16.80 -3.85
CA LYS A 90 -1.14 17.68 -4.60
C LYS A 90 -2.50 17.04 -4.91
N HIS A 91 -2.63 15.72 -4.76
CA HIS A 91 -3.83 14.95 -5.11
C HIS A 91 -4.48 14.25 -3.90
N ARG A 92 -3.98 14.47 -2.68
CA ARG A 92 -4.43 13.77 -1.44
C ARG A 92 -5.85 14.09 -1.00
N ASN A 93 -6.41 15.21 -1.42
CA ASN A 93 -7.79 15.57 -1.09
C ASN A 93 -8.82 14.98 -2.07
N GLY A 94 -8.36 14.18 -3.02
CA GLY A 94 -9.20 13.50 -4.01
C GLY A 94 -9.56 12.08 -3.62
N MET A 95 -10.03 11.33 -4.60
CA MET A 95 -10.51 9.95 -4.44
C MET A 95 -9.45 8.86 -4.67
N ALA A 96 -8.19 9.24 -4.98
CA ALA A 96 -7.17 8.27 -5.40
C ALA A 96 -6.88 7.20 -4.33
N GLY A 97 -6.75 7.60 -3.07
CA GLY A 97 -6.49 6.67 -1.97
C GLY A 97 -7.58 5.63 -1.81
N ILE A 98 -8.83 6.08 -1.65
CA ILE A 98 -9.98 5.17 -1.47
C ILE A 98 -10.20 4.29 -2.72
N PHE A 99 -9.92 4.82 -3.90
CA PHE A 99 -9.99 4.07 -5.15
C PHE A 99 -8.98 2.91 -5.16
N MET A 100 -7.73 3.16 -4.78
CA MET A 100 -6.70 2.13 -4.71
C MET A 100 -7.01 1.08 -3.64
N MET A 101 -7.50 1.49 -2.47
CA MET A 101 -7.95 0.55 -1.42
C MET A 101 -9.05 -0.38 -1.94
N LYS A 102 -10.04 0.15 -2.67
CA LYS A 102 -11.08 -0.68 -3.30
C LYS A 102 -10.49 -1.68 -4.28
N LYS A 103 -9.56 -1.26 -5.14
CA LYS A 103 -8.90 -2.16 -6.10
C LYS A 103 -8.14 -3.29 -5.42
N PHE A 104 -7.46 -2.97 -4.33
CA PHE A 104 -6.79 -3.98 -3.51
C PHE A 104 -7.76 -4.98 -2.88
N MET A 105 -8.86 -4.48 -2.31
CA MET A 105 -9.89 -5.34 -1.71
C MET A 105 -10.56 -6.25 -2.76
N ASP A 106 -10.87 -5.72 -3.96
CA ASP A 106 -11.45 -6.48 -5.05
C ASP A 106 -10.49 -7.59 -5.53
N TRP A 107 -9.20 -7.24 -5.71
CA TRP A 107 -8.17 -8.20 -6.06
C TRP A 107 -8.03 -9.30 -5.01
N ALA A 108 -7.95 -8.93 -3.74
CA ALA A 108 -7.83 -9.86 -2.63
C ALA A 108 -9.03 -10.82 -2.55
N LYS A 109 -10.24 -10.29 -2.72
CA LYS A 109 -11.48 -11.09 -2.74
C LYS A 109 -11.48 -12.11 -3.88
N ILE A 110 -11.10 -11.72 -5.09
CA ILE A 110 -10.99 -12.64 -6.24
C ILE A 110 -9.96 -13.74 -5.97
N ARG A 111 -8.89 -13.45 -5.22
CA ARG A 111 -7.86 -14.41 -4.81
C ARG A 111 -8.29 -15.33 -3.68
N GLY A 112 -9.50 -15.15 -3.13
CA GLY A 112 -10.06 -16.03 -2.12
C GLY A 112 -9.46 -15.87 -0.73
N VAL A 113 -8.87 -14.72 -0.41
CA VAL A 113 -8.34 -14.45 0.93
C VAL A 113 -9.49 -14.28 1.93
N ARG A 114 -9.23 -14.59 3.19
CA ARG A 114 -10.19 -14.47 4.27
C ARG A 114 -10.48 -13.00 4.64
N GLU A 115 -9.46 -12.15 4.64
CA GLU A 115 -9.56 -10.74 5.01
C GLU A 115 -8.43 -9.91 4.40
N VAL A 116 -8.56 -8.59 4.48
CA VAL A 116 -7.52 -7.64 4.14
C VAL A 116 -7.10 -6.84 5.37
N LEU A 117 -5.81 -6.58 5.53
CA LEU A 117 -5.24 -5.81 6.61
C LEU A 117 -4.56 -4.56 6.07
N PHE A 118 -4.88 -3.42 6.68
CA PHE A 118 -4.20 -2.15 6.47
C PHE A 118 -3.57 -1.70 7.79
N GLU A 119 -2.28 -1.43 7.75
CA GLU A 119 -1.50 -0.95 8.90
C GLU A 119 -0.79 0.36 8.55
N PRO A 120 -1.52 1.48 8.45
CA PRO A 120 -0.93 2.75 8.05
C PRO A 120 0.10 3.22 9.07
N ARG A 121 1.30 3.57 8.59
CA ARG A 121 2.40 4.12 9.39
C ARG A 121 2.51 5.62 9.14
N LEU A 122 1.49 6.36 9.55
CA LEU A 122 1.27 7.75 9.22
C LEU A 122 1.32 8.63 10.48
N SER A 123 1.52 9.94 10.29
CA SER A 123 1.34 10.93 11.35
C SER A 123 -0.10 10.95 11.86
N ASP A 124 -0.33 11.45 13.07
CA ASP A 124 -1.65 11.49 13.71
C ASP A 124 -2.76 12.09 12.85
N ASN A 125 -2.48 13.18 12.12
CA ASN A 125 -3.45 13.81 11.22
C ASN A 125 -3.79 12.94 10.00
N ALA A 126 -2.80 12.25 9.44
CA ALA A 126 -3.00 11.35 8.31
C ALA A 126 -3.72 10.05 8.75
N VAL A 127 -3.51 9.59 9.98
CA VAL A 127 -4.23 8.45 10.57
C VAL A 127 -5.73 8.73 10.66
N LYS A 128 -6.15 9.92 11.06
CA LYS A 128 -7.57 10.30 11.11
C LYS A 128 -8.23 10.26 9.73
N LYS A 129 -7.54 10.75 8.70
CA LYS A 129 -8.04 10.68 7.30
C LYS A 129 -8.14 9.24 6.82
N PHE A 130 -7.15 8.42 7.14
CA PHE A 130 -7.16 7.00 6.80
C PHE A 130 -8.30 6.27 7.51
N ASP A 131 -8.52 6.51 8.80
CA ASP A 131 -9.62 5.93 9.57
C ASP A 131 -10.98 6.24 8.93
N ALA A 132 -11.20 7.49 8.50
CA ALA A 132 -12.42 7.87 7.80
C ALA A 132 -12.60 7.10 6.48
N MET A 133 -11.53 6.92 5.69
CA MET A 133 -11.57 6.12 4.46
C MET A 133 -11.86 4.64 4.75
N ALA A 134 -11.19 4.06 5.73
CA ALA A 134 -11.37 2.67 6.14
C ALA A 134 -12.82 2.40 6.56
N LYS A 135 -13.39 3.23 7.39
CA LYS A 135 -14.80 3.14 7.82
C LYS A 135 -15.79 3.21 6.65
N ARG A 136 -15.54 4.10 5.68
CA ARG A 136 -16.36 4.19 4.45
C ARG A 136 -16.30 2.91 3.60
N LEU A 137 -15.24 2.13 3.73
CA LEU A 137 -15.05 0.85 3.06
C LEU A 137 -15.54 -0.36 3.90
N GLY A 138 -16.20 -0.11 5.03
CA GLY A 138 -16.70 -1.16 5.92
C GLY A 138 -15.61 -1.88 6.70
N MET A 139 -14.45 -1.26 6.86
CA MET A 139 -13.36 -1.79 7.67
C MET A 139 -13.53 -1.40 9.14
N GLU A 140 -13.02 -2.24 10.03
CA GLU A 140 -13.00 -2.01 11.46
C GLU A 140 -11.56 -1.91 11.99
N HIS A 141 -11.36 -1.13 13.02
CA HIS A 141 -10.12 -1.12 13.77
C HIS A 141 -10.06 -2.38 14.64
N PHE A 142 -8.99 -3.19 14.48
CA PHE A 142 -9.00 -4.52 15.10
C PHE A 142 -7.76 -4.84 15.95
N ALA A 143 -6.68 -4.07 15.84
CA ALA A 143 -5.45 -4.37 16.53
C ALA A 143 -4.76 -3.12 17.10
N ASN A 144 -4.05 -3.33 18.22
CA ASN A 144 -3.14 -2.34 18.79
C ASN A 144 -1.70 -2.84 18.66
N ALA A 145 -0.76 -1.94 18.42
CA ALA A 145 0.66 -2.23 18.35
C ALA A 145 1.42 -1.43 19.39
N TYR A 146 2.44 -2.04 20.00
CA TYR A 146 3.34 -1.40 20.96
C TYR A 146 4.77 -1.50 20.43
N ARG A 147 5.56 -0.45 20.65
CA ARG A 147 6.93 -0.36 20.14
C ARG A 147 7.90 0.03 21.25
N ARG A 148 9.05 -0.65 21.28
CA ARG A 148 10.24 -0.21 21.99
C ARG A 148 11.41 -0.14 20.99
N ARG A 149 12.05 1.01 20.89
CA ARG A 149 13.25 1.18 20.06
C ARG A 149 14.49 0.82 20.85
N PHE A 150 15.48 0.23 20.17
CA PHE A 150 16.79 -0.12 20.74
C PHE A 150 17.92 0.70 20.12
N VAL A 151 17.64 1.35 19.02
CA VAL A 151 18.54 2.28 18.32
C VAL A 151 17.77 3.51 17.88
#